data_09b1a92dfeb30bdd037905b3ec498c24
#
_entry.id   09b1a92dfeb30bdd037905b3ec498c24
#
_cell.length_a   1.000
_cell.length_b   1.000
_cell.length_c   1.000
_cell.angle_alpha   90.00
_cell.angle_beta   90.00
_cell.angle_gamma   90.00
#
_symmetry.space_group_name_H-M   'P 1'
#
loop_
_entity.id
_entity.type
_entity.pdbx_description
1 polymer ?
#
loop_
_entity_poly.entity_id
_entity_poly.type
_entity_poly.pdbx_seq_one_letter_code
_entity_poly.pdbx_strand_id
1 'polypeptide(L)'
;MADDLPLEQQPKAWQRVPCTSCHRSYKFYCPKCSIPLGMPEGVTVPTLRLPLQVHVWFQDKIKKSTAPHAKVLAAQDVQIVPYPPPKESDEALPVYTRENAVVVYPSFEAETLGEISADEVRDIQTLIFIDCPWQKAPVIMTDPAIANLRHVKLAQPPKESSFWRYHKAGAGCVSTIEGA
;
A
#
# COMPACT_ATOMS: atom_id res chain seq x y z
N MET A 1 10.68 -2.37 -31.56
CA MET A 1 9.61 -3.13 -32.23
C MET A 1 8.19 -2.62 -31.98
N ALA A 2 7.98 -1.55 -31.15
CA ALA A 2 6.67 -0.92 -31.01
C ALA A 2 6.45 0.27 -31.95
N ASP A 3 7.54 0.78 -32.57
CA ASP A 3 7.52 1.97 -33.43
C ASP A 3 7.15 1.67 -34.89
N ASP A 4 7.06 0.39 -35.28
CA ASP A 4 6.77 -0.04 -36.65
C ASP A 4 5.27 -0.32 -36.93
N LEU A 5 4.41 -0.13 -35.92
CA LEU A 5 2.97 -0.28 -36.10
C LEU A 5 2.33 0.97 -36.71
N PRO A 6 1.32 0.83 -37.61
CA PRO A 6 0.54 1.96 -38.09
C PRO A 6 0.06 2.83 -36.91
N LEU A 7 0.02 4.15 -37.08
CA LEU A 7 -0.38 5.11 -36.02
C LEU A 7 -1.70 4.76 -35.32
N GLU A 8 -2.65 4.15 -36.05
CA GLU A 8 -3.95 3.68 -35.51
C GLU A 8 -3.82 2.43 -34.60
N GLN A 9 -2.72 1.69 -34.70
CA GLN A 9 -2.45 0.47 -33.91
C GLN A 9 -1.42 0.71 -32.78
N GLN A 10 -0.81 1.91 -32.75
CA GLN A 10 0.07 2.26 -31.66
C GLN A 10 -0.73 2.44 -30.37
N PRO A 11 -0.26 1.90 -29.23
CA PRO A 11 -0.95 2.08 -27.96
C PRO A 11 -1.08 3.57 -27.66
N LYS A 12 -2.31 4.05 -27.49
CA LYS A 12 -2.59 5.45 -27.12
C LYS A 12 -1.79 5.80 -25.85
N ALA A 13 -1.03 6.87 -25.88
CA ALA A 13 -0.16 7.25 -24.78
C ALA A 13 -0.97 7.85 -23.63
N TRP A 14 -0.58 7.49 -22.40
CA TRP A 14 -1.07 8.14 -21.18
C TRP A 14 -0.73 9.63 -21.19
N GLN A 15 -1.69 10.46 -20.84
CA GLN A 15 -1.54 11.91 -20.84
C GLN A 15 -1.44 12.47 -19.41
N ARG A 16 -0.74 13.58 -19.25
CA ARG A 16 -0.72 14.32 -18.00
C ARG A 16 -1.97 15.21 -17.93
N VAL A 17 -2.83 14.96 -16.96
CA VAL A 17 -4.08 15.70 -16.75
C VAL A 17 -4.21 16.18 -15.30
N PRO A 18 -4.99 17.25 -15.03
CA PRO A 18 -5.27 17.67 -13.67
C PRO A 18 -6.17 16.67 -12.94
N CYS A 19 -5.86 16.44 -11.66
CA CYS A 19 -6.71 15.66 -10.78
C CYS A 19 -8.02 16.38 -10.49
N THR A 20 -9.14 15.69 -10.57
CA THR A 20 -10.47 16.27 -10.34
C THR A 20 -10.67 16.79 -8.91
N SER A 21 -9.96 16.19 -7.92
CA SER A 21 -10.08 16.58 -6.50
C SER A 21 -9.07 17.64 -6.06
N CYS A 22 -7.77 17.51 -6.40
CA CYS A 22 -6.75 18.43 -5.90
C CYS A 22 -6.13 19.32 -6.97
N HIS A 23 -6.59 19.24 -8.21
CA HIS A 23 -6.20 20.05 -9.39
C HIS A 23 -4.70 19.98 -9.76
N ARG A 24 -3.91 19.12 -9.12
CA ARG A 24 -2.51 18.89 -9.49
C ARG A 24 -2.44 17.90 -10.66
N SER A 25 -1.54 18.15 -11.61
CA SER A 25 -1.42 17.33 -12.82
C SER A 25 -0.48 16.14 -12.64
N TYR A 26 -0.97 14.96 -13.04
CA TYR A 26 -0.24 13.69 -13.02
C TYR A 26 -0.49 12.91 -14.32
N LYS A 27 0.33 11.90 -14.59
CA LYS A 27 0.24 11.10 -15.82
C LYS A 27 -0.60 9.84 -15.65
N PHE A 28 -0.46 9.12 -14.56
CA PHE A 28 -1.08 7.80 -14.35
C PHE A 28 -2.14 7.82 -13.26
N TYR A 29 -1.83 8.46 -12.13
CA TYR A 29 -2.74 8.62 -11.00
C TYR A 29 -2.30 9.79 -10.12
N CYS A 30 -3.21 10.30 -9.33
CA CYS A 30 -2.91 11.29 -8.29
C CYS A 30 -2.47 10.58 -7.01
N PRO A 31 -1.21 10.70 -6.56
CA PRO A 31 -0.75 10.01 -5.35
C PRO A 31 -1.40 10.53 -4.06
N LYS A 32 -1.92 11.78 -4.07
CA LYS A 32 -2.62 12.36 -2.92
C LYS A 32 -4.06 11.85 -2.79
N CYS A 33 -4.77 11.75 -3.93
CA CYS A 33 -6.19 11.41 -3.94
C CYS A 33 -6.45 9.95 -4.33
N SER A 34 -5.40 9.21 -4.75
CA SER A 34 -5.48 7.83 -5.24
C SER A 34 -6.52 7.66 -6.36
N ILE A 35 -6.60 8.65 -7.25
CA ILE A 35 -7.52 8.65 -8.40
C ILE A 35 -6.72 8.36 -9.66
N PRO A 36 -7.09 7.36 -10.48
CA PRO A 36 -6.46 7.12 -11.77
C PRO A 36 -6.70 8.30 -12.71
N LEU A 37 -5.70 8.64 -13.53
CA LEU A 37 -5.72 9.82 -14.40
C LEU A 37 -5.05 9.52 -15.75
N GLY A 38 -5.39 10.32 -16.74
CA GLY A 38 -4.66 10.37 -18.02
C GLY A 38 -4.72 9.09 -18.85
N MET A 39 -5.68 8.24 -18.58
CA MET A 39 -5.88 6.99 -19.30
C MET A 39 -6.21 7.24 -20.76
N PRO A 40 -5.63 6.47 -21.70
CA PRO A 40 -6.07 6.47 -23.07
C PRO A 40 -7.53 6.06 -23.18
N GLU A 41 -8.21 6.51 -24.23
CA GLU A 41 -9.58 6.09 -24.51
C GLU A 41 -9.68 4.57 -24.67
N GLY A 42 -10.68 3.96 -24.04
CA GLY A 42 -10.89 2.50 -24.02
C GLY A 42 -10.00 1.74 -23.02
N VAL A 43 -9.10 2.41 -22.30
CA VAL A 43 -8.31 1.79 -21.24
C VAL A 43 -8.98 2.04 -19.90
N THR A 44 -9.16 0.97 -19.11
CA THR A 44 -9.67 1.03 -17.74
C THR A 44 -8.64 0.51 -16.76
N VAL A 45 -8.61 1.09 -15.56
CA VAL A 45 -7.82 0.53 -14.45
C VAL A 45 -8.63 -0.59 -13.80
N PRO A 46 -8.05 -1.79 -13.60
CA PRO A 46 -8.76 -2.88 -12.94
C PRO A 46 -9.12 -2.49 -11.52
N THR A 47 -10.29 -2.90 -11.07
CA THR A 47 -10.71 -2.80 -9.66
C THR A 47 -10.58 -4.17 -9.04
N LEU A 48 -9.78 -4.25 -7.98
CA LEU A 48 -9.56 -5.48 -7.22
C LEU A 48 -10.38 -5.44 -5.92
N ARG A 49 -10.77 -6.64 -5.47
CA ARG A 49 -11.31 -6.86 -4.12
C ARG A 49 -10.33 -7.73 -3.37
N LEU A 50 -9.94 -7.27 -2.20
CA LEU A 50 -9.06 -8.01 -1.31
C LEU A 50 -9.88 -8.82 -0.29
N PRO A 51 -9.39 -9.96 0.17
CA PRO A 51 -10.08 -10.75 1.19
C PRO A 51 -10.10 -10.08 2.58
N LEU A 52 -9.18 -9.14 2.81
CA LEU A 52 -9.00 -8.41 4.06
C LEU A 52 -8.87 -6.92 3.80
N GLN A 53 -9.13 -6.10 4.82
CA GLN A 53 -8.78 -4.69 4.79
C GLN A 53 -7.26 -4.52 4.90
N VAL A 54 -6.71 -3.60 4.14
CA VAL A 54 -5.29 -3.25 4.18
C VAL A 54 -5.16 -1.80 4.61
N HIS A 55 -4.60 -1.58 5.80
CA HIS A 55 -4.33 -0.24 6.31
C HIS A 55 -2.83 0.05 6.24
N VAL A 56 -2.47 1.11 5.53
CA VAL A 56 -1.07 1.53 5.40
C VAL A 56 -0.83 2.74 6.29
N TRP A 57 -0.14 2.54 7.40
CA TRP A 57 0.31 3.60 8.29
C TRP A 57 1.51 4.30 7.66
N PHE A 58 1.26 5.52 7.22
CA PHE A 58 2.13 6.23 6.30
C PHE A 58 2.82 7.44 6.92
N GLN A 59 4.15 7.46 6.90
CA GLN A 59 4.97 8.57 7.39
C GLN A 59 6.13 8.90 6.43
N ASP A 60 5.85 9.49 5.30
CA ASP A 60 6.87 10.08 4.39
C ASP A 60 6.18 10.97 3.34
N LYS A 61 6.89 11.27 2.27
CA LYS A 61 6.34 11.97 1.12
C LYS A 61 5.53 11.00 0.26
N ILE A 62 4.23 11.20 0.18
CA ILE A 62 3.29 10.31 -0.55
C ILE A 62 3.72 9.99 -1.99
N LYS A 63 4.46 10.89 -2.64
CA LYS A 63 5.01 10.65 -3.99
C LYS A 63 6.08 9.56 -4.04
N LYS A 64 6.67 9.18 -2.90
CA LYS A 64 7.68 8.14 -2.79
C LYS A 64 7.10 6.80 -2.41
N SER A 65 5.92 6.79 -1.81
CA SER A 65 5.21 5.59 -1.41
C SER A 65 4.64 4.83 -2.59
N THR A 66 4.50 3.52 -2.43
CA THR A 66 3.77 2.64 -3.34
C THR A 66 2.35 2.34 -2.85
N ALA A 67 1.99 2.73 -1.64
CA ALA A 67 0.64 2.58 -1.08
C ALA A 67 -0.48 3.18 -1.96
N PRO A 68 -0.30 4.37 -2.61
CA PRO A 68 -1.31 4.89 -3.51
C PRO A 68 -1.62 3.99 -4.70
N HIS A 69 -0.68 3.14 -5.15
CA HIS A 69 -0.96 2.16 -6.22
C HIS A 69 -1.97 1.12 -5.74
N ALA A 70 -1.77 0.55 -4.54
CA ALA A 70 -2.70 -0.38 -3.94
C ALA A 70 -4.09 0.27 -3.76
N LYS A 71 -4.13 1.51 -3.25
CA LYS A 71 -5.39 2.26 -3.08
C LYS A 71 -6.11 2.54 -4.40
N VAL A 72 -5.39 2.77 -5.50
CA VAL A 72 -5.98 2.94 -6.84
C VAL A 72 -6.62 1.65 -7.34
N LEU A 73 -5.99 0.51 -7.08
CA LEU A 73 -6.45 -0.79 -7.56
C LEU A 73 -7.55 -1.38 -6.68
N ALA A 74 -7.46 -1.22 -5.36
CA ALA A 74 -8.37 -1.78 -4.37
C ALA A 74 -8.93 -0.67 -3.46
N ALA A 75 -9.64 0.28 -4.05
CA ALA A 75 -10.08 1.50 -3.38
C ALA A 75 -10.99 1.26 -2.15
N GLN A 76 -11.73 0.16 -2.11
CA GLN A 76 -12.63 -0.17 -1.01
C GLN A 76 -11.94 -0.91 0.13
N ASP A 77 -10.85 -1.60 -0.16
CA ASP A 77 -10.20 -2.51 0.78
C ASP A 77 -8.86 -1.95 1.30
N VAL A 78 -8.32 -0.89 0.67
CA VAL A 78 -7.05 -0.26 1.08
C VAL A 78 -7.32 1.12 1.68
N GLN A 79 -6.80 1.39 2.87
CA GLN A 79 -6.81 2.70 3.52
C GLN A 79 -5.38 3.18 3.78
N ILE A 80 -5.08 4.43 3.43
CA ILE A 80 -3.82 5.09 3.79
C ILE A 80 -4.07 5.95 5.03
N VAL A 81 -3.45 5.57 6.13
CA VAL A 81 -3.59 6.23 7.44
C VAL A 81 -2.37 7.12 7.67
N PRO A 82 -2.51 8.46 7.64
CA PRO A 82 -1.39 9.36 7.91
C PRO A 82 -0.87 9.17 9.34
N TYR A 83 0.47 9.12 9.50
CA TYR A 83 1.10 9.03 10.81
C TYR A 83 2.17 10.12 10.99
N PRO A 84 2.20 10.87 12.11
CA PRO A 84 1.14 10.91 13.12
C PRO A 84 -0.18 11.43 12.54
N PRO A 85 -1.32 11.05 13.14
CA PRO A 85 -2.61 11.54 12.68
C PRO A 85 -2.66 13.07 12.76
N PRO A 86 -3.33 13.74 11.80
CA PRO A 86 -3.50 15.18 11.83
C PRO A 86 -4.20 15.63 13.11
N LYS A 87 -3.68 16.67 13.78
CA LYS A 87 -4.22 17.18 15.04
C LYS A 87 -5.68 17.69 14.94
N GLU A 88 -6.11 18.03 13.73
CA GLU A 88 -7.43 18.63 13.44
C GLU A 88 -8.35 17.65 12.70
N SER A 89 -7.99 16.37 12.56
CA SER A 89 -8.88 15.41 11.92
C SER A 89 -9.87 14.86 12.94
N ASP A 90 -11.16 15.07 12.69
CA ASP A 90 -12.24 14.39 13.40
C ASP A 90 -12.30 12.88 13.05
N GLU A 91 -11.48 12.41 12.12
CA GLU A 91 -11.34 11.00 11.81
C GLU A 91 -10.53 10.31 12.91
N ALA A 92 -11.22 9.62 13.80
CA ALA A 92 -10.58 8.72 14.76
C ALA A 92 -9.77 7.65 14.01
N LEU A 93 -8.58 7.31 14.54
CA LEU A 93 -7.84 6.15 14.04
C LEU A 93 -8.74 4.90 14.13
N PRO A 94 -8.63 3.99 13.15
CA PRO A 94 -9.33 2.72 13.24
C PRO A 94 -8.99 2.00 14.56
N VAL A 95 -9.99 1.41 15.20
CA VAL A 95 -9.79 0.64 16.42
C VAL A 95 -9.37 -0.78 16.04
N TYR A 96 -8.18 -1.16 16.46
CA TYR A 96 -7.64 -2.49 16.24
C TYR A 96 -7.62 -3.28 17.54
N THR A 97 -7.87 -4.57 17.44
CA THR A 97 -7.71 -5.53 18.53
C THR A 97 -6.75 -6.65 18.10
N ARG A 98 -6.21 -7.38 19.06
CA ARG A 98 -5.28 -8.49 18.79
C ARG A 98 -5.92 -9.62 17.96
N GLU A 99 -7.25 -9.73 18.01
CA GLU A 99 -8.04 -10.73 17.31
C GLU A 99 -8.31 -10.31 15.85
N ASN A 100 -8.61 -9.02 15.62
CA ASN A 100 -9.10 -8.56 14.30
C ASN A 100 -8.02 -7.96 13.39
N ALA A 101 -6.82 -7.68 13.92
CA ALA A 101 -5.77 -7.02 13.15
C ALA A 101 -4.38 -7.57 13.45
N VAL A 102 -3.53 -7.58 12.43
CA VAL A 102 -2.12 -7.92 12.53
C VAL A 102 -1.25 -6.88 11.84
N VAL A 103 -0.04 -6.66 12.36
CA VAL A 103 0.94 -5.76 11.74
C VAL A 103 1.94 -6.57 10.93
N VAL A 104 2.06 -6.26 9.65
CA VAL A 104 3.07 -6.88 8.78
C VAL A 104 4.42 -6.20 9.05
N TYR A 105 5.17 -6.77 9.98
CA TYR A 105 6.47 -6.24 10.41
C TYR A 105 7.41 -7.37 10.83
N PRO A 106 8.62 -7.49 10.25
CA PRO A 106 9.54 -8.62 10.50
C PRO A 106 10.29 -8.44 11.83
N SER A 107 9.55 -8.37 12.95
CA SER A 107 10.14 -8.40 14.28
C SER A 107 10.67 -9.80 14.63
N PHE A 108 11.43 -9.88 15.73
CA PHE A 108 11.92 -11.17 16.24
C PHE A 108 10.77 -12.13 16.58
N GLU A 109 9.66 -11.61 17.09
CA GLU A 109 8.47 -12.38 17.50
C GLU A 109 7.46 -12.60 16.35
N ALA A 110 7.76 -12.11 15.14
CA ALA A 110 6.82 -12.20 14.03
C ALA A 110 6.67 -13.65 13.55
N GLU A 111 5.43 -14.09 13.46
CA GLU A 111 5.01 -15.37 12.90
C GLU A 111 4.68 -15.24 11.41
N THR A 112 4.70 -16.31 10.66
CA THR A 112 4.07 -16.35 9.34
C THR A 112 2.57 -16.64 9.49
N LEU A 113 1.75 -16.21 8.52
CA LEU A 113 0.31 -16.55 8.57
C LEU A 113 0.04 -18.05 8.61
N GLY A 114 0.96 -18.88 8.09
CA GLY A 114 0.86 -20.34 8.16
C GLY A 114 1.18 -20.94 9.52
N GLU A 115 1.81 -20.20 10.43
CA GLU A 115 2.11 -20.60 11.81
C GLU A 115 0.96 -20.25 12.77
N ILE A 116 0.04 -19.35 12.35
CA ILE A 116 -1.15 -18.99 13.11
C ILE A 116 -2.23 -20.05 12.87
N SER A 117 -3.01 -20.39 13.89
CA SER A 117 -4.09 -21.37 13.74
C SER A 117 -5.16 -20.90 12.74
N ALA A 118 -5.79 -21.85 12.05
CA ALA A 118 -6.81 -21.54 11.04
C ALA A 118 -8.02 -20.77 11.63
N ASP A 119 -8.33 -21.00 12.89
CA ASP A 119 -9.44 -20.31 13.56
C ASP A 119 -9.06 -18.84 13.85
N GLU A 120 -7.87 -18.59 14.37
CA GLU A 120 -7.37 -17.23 14.60
C GLU A 120 -7.22 -16.42 13.29
N VAL A 121 -6.77 -17.09 12.20
CA VAL A 121 -6.66 -16.42 10.87
C VAL A 121 -8.01 -15.96 10.36
N ARG A 122 -9.11 -16.68 10.65
CA ARG A 122 -10.47 -16.29 10.23
C ARG A 122 -10.96 -15.00 10.88
N ASP A 123 -10.50 -14.71 12.09
CA ASP A 123 -10.89 -13.53 12.84
C ASP A 123 -10.12 -12.27 12.38
N ILE A 124 -8.99 -12.46 11.70
CA ILE A 124 -8.19 -11.36 11.15
C ILE A 124 -8.97 -10.70 10.01
N GLN A 125 -9.29 -9.43 10.18
CA GLN A 125 -10.00 -8.60 9.20
C GLN A 125 -9.11 -7.54 8.57
N THR A 126 -8.00 -7.18 9.23
CA THR A 126 -7.13 -6.08 8.82
C THR A 126 -5.65 -6.45 8.85
N LEU A 127 -4.97 -6.20 7.75
CA LEU A 127 -3.50 -6.19 7.66
C LEU A 127 -3.00 -4.74 7.74
N ILE A 128 -2.09 -4.48 8.66
CA ILE A 128 -1.49 -3.15 8.85
C ILE A 128 -0.06 -3.17 8.34
N PHE A 129 0.24 -2.30 7.37
CA PHE A 129 1.57 -2.08 6.84
C PHE A 129 2.13 -0.75 7.36
N ILE A 130 3.43 -0.71 7.65
CA ILE A 130 4.15 0.51 8.06
C ILE A 130 4.96 1.01 6.87
N ASP A 131 4.52 2.09 6.24
CA ASP A 131 5.20 2.72 5.12
C ASP A 131 5.93 3.99 5.58
N CYS A 132 7.18 3.80 5.97
CA CYS A 132 8.06 4.85 6.45
C CYS A 132 9.53 4.49 6.20
N PRO A 133 10.48 5.43 6.37
CA PRO A 133 11.89 5.07 6.45
C PRO A 133 12.15 4.05 7.57
N TRP A 134 12.93 3.00 7.30
CA TRP A 134 13.17 1.88 8.22
C TRP A 134 13.57 2.30 9.63
N GLN A 135 14.37 3.37 9.74
CA GLN A 135 14.83 3.91 11.04
C GLN A 135 13.67 4.46 11.90
N LYS A 136 12.53 4.76 11.31
CA LYS A 136 11.35 5.29 11.99
C LYS A 136 10.33 4.21 12.36
N ALA A 137 10.37 3.06 11.71
CA ALA A 137 9.44 1.97 11.96
C ALA A 137 9.39 1.55 13.45
N PRO A 138 10.51 1.38 14.17
CA PRO A 138 10.47 1.02 15.58
C PRO A 138 9.68 2.02 16.45
N VAL A 139 9.78 3.32 16.14
CA VAL A 139 9.02 4.35 16.88
C VAL A 139 7.54 4.26 16.59
N ILE A 140 7.15 4.03 15.33
CA ILE A 140 5.74 3.84 14.97
C ILE A 140 5.17 2.59 15.66
N MET A 141 5.95 1.52 15.74
CA MET A 141 5.56 0.27 16.38
C MET A 141 5.29 0.39 17.90
N THR A 142 5.72 1.50 18.54
CA THR A 142 5.39 1.77 19.95
C THR A 142 4.07 2.53 20.13
N ASP A 143 3.40 2.89 19.05
CA ASP A 143 2.10 3.58 19.15
C ASP A 143 1.06 2.68 19.83
N PRO A 144 0.34 3.17 20.88
CA PRO A 144 -0.62 2.39 21.63
C PRO A 144 -1.70 1.70 20.79
N ALA A 145 -2.03 2.26 19.62
CA ALA A 145 -3.05 1.68 18.73
C ALA A 145 -2.60 0.38 18.07
N ILE A 146 -1.28 0.13 17.93
CA ILE A 146 -0.75 -1.05 17.25
C ILE A 146 0.30 -1.84 18.06
N ALA A 147 0.83 -1.27 19.14
CA ALA A 147 1.95 -1.85 19.91
C ALA A 147 1.66 -3.24 20.48
N ASN A 148 0.40 -3.54 20.77
CA ASN A 148 -0.01 -4.83 21.34
C ASN A 148 -0.56 -5.82 20.32
N LEU A 149 -0.54 -5.47 19.03
CA LEU A 149 -1.01 -6.34 17.97
C LEU A 149 0.00 -7.46 17.70
N ARG A 150 -0.48 -8.55 17.11
CA ARG A 150 0.37 -9.62 16.62
C ARG A 150 1.17 -9.14 15.42
N HIS A 151 2.45 -9.49 15.38
CA HIS A 151 3.30 -9.22 14.21
C HIS A 151 3.33 -10.44 13.30
N VAL A 152 3.22 -10.18 11.99
CA VAL A 152 3.36 -11.21 10.97
C VAL A 152 4.42 -10.82 9.96
N LYS A 153 5.04 -11.82 9.34
CA LYS A 153 6.04 -11.66 8.28
C LYS A 153 5.70 -12.53 7.08
N LEU A 154 6.24 -12.19 5.93
CA LEU A 154 6.14 -13.03 4.75
C LEU A 154 6.93 -14.32 4.97
N ALA A 155 6.30 -15.47 4.71
CA ALA A 155 6.95 -16.78 4.86
C ALA A 155 8.15 -16.92 3.92
N GLN A 156 8.02 -16.43 2.70
CA GLN A 156 9.05 -16.45 1.68
C GLN A 156 9.10 -15.11 0.96
N PRO A 157 9.76 -14.09 1.55
CA PRO A 157 9.92 -12.83 0.86
C PRO A 157 10.72 -13.05 -0.44
N PRO A 158 10.34 -12.41 -1.56
CA PRO A 158 11.10 -12.52 -2.79
C PRO A 158 12.52 -11.99 -2.56
N LYS A 159 13.51 -12.62 -3.20
CA LYS A 159 14.93 -12.22 -3.08
C LYS A 159 15.16 -10.79 -3.54
N GLU A 160 14.42 -10.36 -4.55
CA GLU A 160 14.48 -9.02 -5.13
C GLU A 160 13.07 -8.51 -5.38
N SER A 161 12.90 -7.18 -5.22
CA SER A 161 11.66 -6.51 -5.58
C SER A 161 11.47 -6.52 -7.10
N SER A 162 10.28 -6.91 -7.55
CA SER A 162 9.86 -6.81 -8.95
C SER A 162 9.34 -5.42 -9.31
N PHE A 163 9.21 -4.53 -8.34
CA PHE A 163 8.71 -3.18 -8.58
C PHE A 163 9.72 -2.37 -9.40
N TRP A 164 9.27 -1.73 -10.46
CA TRP A 164 10.10 -1.03 -11.45
C TRP A 164 10.99 0.09 -10.87
N ARG A 165 10.69 0.61 -9.68
CA ARG A 165 11.47 1.66 -9.04
C ARG A 165 12.66 1.06 -8.31
N TYR A 166 13.87 1.46 -8.69
CA TYR A 166 15.07 1.09 -7.97
C TYR A 166 15.04 1.58 -6.52
N HIS A 167 15.41 0.73 -5.60
CA HIS A 167 15.62 1.05 -4.18
C HIS A 167 16.96 0.52 -3.69
N LYS A 168 17.51 1.17 -2.66
CA LYS A 168 18.80 0.79 -2.04
C LYS A 168 18.62 -0.18 -0.87
N ALA A 169 17.43 -0.72 -0.65
CA ALA A 169 17.17 -1.69 0.41
C ALA A 169 17.82 -3.03 0.05
N GLY A 170 18.22 -3.78 1.07
CA GLY A 170 18.88 -5.08 0.89
C GLY A 170 17.95 -6.17 0.36
N ALA A 171 18.52 -7.37 0.16
CA ALA A 171 17.76 -8.54 -0.26
C ALA A 171 16.59 -8.83 0.71
N GLY A 172 15.46 -9.26 0.15
CA GLY A 172 14.23 -9.53 0.91
C GLY A 172 13.37 -8.29 1.23
N CYS A 173 13.82 -7.09 0.87
CA CYS A 173 13.03 -5.87 1.00
C CYS A 173 12.17 -5.68 -0.24
N VAL A 174 10.86 -5.65 -0.05
CA VAL A 174 9.86 -5.43 -1.10
C VAL A 174 9.16 -4.10 -0.93
N SER A 175 8.54 -3.61 -1.98
CA SER A 175 7.70 -2.41 -1.88
C SER A 175 6.39 -2.71 -1.14
N THR A 176 5.75 -1.67 -0.57
CA THR A 176 4.48 -1.83 0.15
C THR A 176 3.41 -2.52 -0.68
N ILE A 177 3.33 -2.21 -1.99
CA ILE A 177 2.34 -2.85 -2.88
C ILE A 177 2.65 -4.33 -3.16
N GLU A 178 3.90 -4.77 -3.06
CA GLU A 178 4.25 -6.18 -3.25
C GLU A 178 3.98 -7.01 -1.99
N GLY A 179 3.92 -6.35 -0.83
CA GLY A 179 3.61 -6.98 0.46
C GLY A 179 2.11 -6.97 0.80
N ALA A 180 1.34 -6.09 0.16
CA ALA A 180 -0.11 -5.95 0.32
C ALA A 180 -0.87 -6.81 -0.71
#